data_7e3cb5ad47e88794caa31c19d364b0bb
#
_entry.id   7e3cb5ad47e88794caa31c19d364b0bb
#
_cell.length_a   1.000
_cell.length_b   1.000
_cell.length_c   1.000
_cell.angle_alpha   90.00
_cell.angle_beta   90.00
_cell.angle_gamma   90.00
#
_symmetry.space_group_name_H-M   'P 1'
#
loop_
_entity.id
_entity.type
_entity.pdbx_description
1 polymer ?
#
loop_
_entity_poly.entity_id
_entity_poly.type
_entity_poly.pdbx_seq_one_letter_code
_entity_poly.pdbx_strand_id
1 'polypeptide(L)'
;MAKRSTPMVAVLEEDKHWWFATRTRAILAFLDRYAGPNGYPDILDIGCGAANMTHHLRHYGRVSGVDSNPRPLQVARERGLDAVLGSAEDLPFGDSAFDLVALLDTIEHVPGESRVLTECRRVLRPGGKLLVTVPAYQFLWSHNDVINMHQRRYTARGLRALLAESGFRPLRVSYAHFFIFPAAVALILLRRGRSEPELASPHFDDDAYQVEMEPASPLVNRVLGGVGKVEAALLRHVSLPWGTSVIALAARQE
;
A
#
# COMPACT_ATOMS: atom_id res chain seq x y z
N MET A 1 12.37 -31.94 -10.17
CA MET A 1 12.62 -31.62 -8.74
C MET A 1 11.80 -30.40 -8.42
N ALA A 2 10.70 -30.54 -7.67
CA ALA A 2 9.89 -29.40 -7.24
C ALA A 2 10.69 -28.54 -6.24
N LYS A 3 10.95 -27.27 -6.57
CA LYS A 3 11.50 -26.31 -5.62
C LYS A 3 10.55 -26.24 -4.43
N ARG A 4 10.97 -26.69 -3.26
CA ARG A 4 10.27 -26.44 -2.00
C ARG A 4 10.22 -24.92 -1.81
N SER A 5 9.04 -24.33 -1.94
CA SER A 5 8.85 -22.95 -1.56
C SER A 5 9.12 -22.82 -0.07
N THR A 6 10.08 -22.00 0.30
CA THR A 6 10.30 -21.63 1.70
C THR A 6 9.00 -21.04 2.23
N PRO A 7 8.44 -21.53 3.33
CA PRO A 7 7.22 -20.94 3.88
C PRO A 7 7.51 -19.49 4.28
N MET A 8 6.67 -18.57 3.82
CA MET A 8 6.74 -17.18 4.24
C MET A 8 6.57 -17.07 5.76
N VAL A 9 7.29 -16.14 6.37
CA VAL A 9 7.17 -15.84 7.80
C VAL A 9 5.73 -15.44 8.11
N ALA A 10 5.10 -16.11 9.07
CA ALA A 10 3.66 -15.95 9.37
C ALA A 10 3.34 -14.58 10.01
N VAL A 11 4.31 -13.93 10.64
CA VAL A 11 4.17 -12.59 11.24
C VAL A 11 5.48 -11.84 11.02
N LEU A 12 5.39 -10.68 10.40
CA LEU A 12 6.53 -9.78 10.20
C LEU A 12 6.67 -8.85 11.41
N GLU A 13 7.90 -8.40 11.69
CA GLU A 13 8.14 -7.45 12.79
C GLU A 13 7.31 -6.16 12.61
N GLU A 14 7.13 -5.71 11.35
CA GLU A 14 6.28 -4.57 11.00
C GLU A 14 4.83 -4.75 11.45
N ASP A 15 4.27 -5.96 11.37
CA ASP A 15 2.91 -6.24 11.82
C ASP A 15 2.72 -6.03 13.33
N LYS A 16 3.79 -6.01 14.10
CA LYS A 16 3.77 -5.71 15.53
C LYS A 16 3.66 -4.21 15.82
N HIS A 17 3.98 -3.36 14.85
CA HIS A 17 3.86 -1.92 14.98
C HIS A 17 2.42 -1.48 14.62
N TRP A 18 1.78 -0.69 15.49
CA TRP A 18 0.39 -0.27 15.35
C TRP A 18 0.07 0.38 13.99
N TRP A 19 1.01 1.17 13.44
CA TRP A 19 0.82 1.87 12.16
C TRP A 19 0.64 0.90 11.00
N PHE A 20 1.61 -0.01 10.81
CA PHE A 20 1.54 -1.02 9.74
C PHE A 20 0.37 -1.96 9.93
N ALA A 21 0.15 -2.45 11.15
CA ALA A 21 -0.98 -3.31 11.45
C ALA A 21 -2.34 -2.64 11.17
N THR A 22 -2.46 -1.33 11.39
CA THR A 22 -3.69 -0.58 11.08
C THR A 22 -3.86 -0.40 9.58
N ARG A 23 -2.78 -0.04 8.86
CA ARG A 23 -2.76 0.05 7.40
C ARG A 23 -3.16 -1.28 6.75
N THR A 24 -2.52 -2.36 7.15
CA THR A 24 -2.83 -3.72 6.68
C THR A 24 -4.31 -4.05 6.89
N ARG A 25 -4.85 -3.83 8.10
CA ARG A 25 -6.27 -4.10 8.39
C ARG A 25 -7.22 -3.28 7.53
N ALA A 26 -6.90 -2.02 7.25
CA ALA A 26 -7.70 -1.18 6.37
C ALA A 26 -7.73 -1.73 4.93
N ILE A 27 -6.59 -2.14 4.40
CA ILE A 27 -6.46 -2.76 3.08
C ILE A 27 -7.28 -4.06 2.99
N LEU A 28 -7.11 -4.95 3.98
CA LEU A 28 -7.84 -6.21 4.02
C LEU A 28 -9.35 -6.00 4.16
N ALA A 29 -9.79 -5.02 4.97
CA ALA A 29 -11.21 -4.67 5.09
C ALA A 29 -11.84 -4.26 3.75
N PHE A 30 -11.06 -3.63 2.85
CA PHE A 30 -11.50 -3.33 1.49
C PHE A 30 -11.56 -4.60 0.63
N LEU A 31 -10.52 -5.42 0.66
CA LEU A 31 -10.47 -6.65 -0.13
C LEU A 31 -11.56 -7.64 0.29
N ASP A 32 -11.75 -7.87 1.59
CA ASP A 32 -12.78 -8.78 2.13
C ASP A 32 -14.17 -8.49 1.58
N ARG A 33 -14.50 -7.22 1.38
CA ARG A 33 -15.83 -6.83 0.90
C ARG A 33 -16.06 -7.14 -0.57
N TYR A 34 -15.00 -7.18 -1.37
CA TYR A 34 -15.09 -7.30 -2.84
C TYR A 34 -14.46 -8.58 -3.37
N ALA A 35 -13.76 -9.33 -2.54
CA ALA A 35 -13.29 -10.66 -2.89
C ALA A 35 -14.50 -11.59 -3.02
N GLY A 36 -14.61 -12.26 -4.16
CA GLY A 36 -15.58 -13.33 -4.33
C GLY A 36 -15.17 -14.57 -3.53
N PRO A 37 -15.98 -15.63 -3.55
CA PRO A 37 -15.69 -16.87 -2.81
C PRO A 37 -14.36 -17.53 -3.22
N ASN A 38 -13.89 -17.27 -4.43
CA ASN A 38 -12.63 -17.81 -4.98
C ASN A 38 -11.44 -16.84 -4.85
N GLY A 39 -11.61 -15.69 -4.16
CA GLY A 39 -10.58 -14.66 -4.05
C GLY A 39 -10.21 -14.04 -5.40
N TYR A 40 -8.90 -13.84 -5.59
CA TYR A 40 -8.29 -13.33 -6.84
C TYR A 40 -7.19 -14.32 -7.24
N PRO A 41 -7.42 -15.25 -8.21
CA PRO A 41 -6.47 -16.30 -8.55
C PRO A 41 -5.04 -15.81 -8.78
N ASP A 42 -4.88 -14.73 -9.53
CA ASP A 42 -3.58 -14.13 -9.84
C ASP A 42 -3.54 -12.66 -9.42
N ILE A 43 -2.61 -12.32 -8.52
CA ILE A 43 -2.42 -11.00 -7.94
C ILE A 43 -1.04 -10.47 -8.31
N LEU A 44 -0.96 -9.21 -8.71
CA LEU A 44 0.29 -8.49 -8.89
C LEU A 44 0.43 -7.41 -7.81
N ASP A 45 1.55 -7.41 -7.10
CA ASP A 45 1.94 -6.38 -6.14
C ASP A 45 3.03 -5.51 -6.77
N ILE A 46 2.68 -4.27 -7.16
CA ILE A 46 3.60 -3.31 -7.80
C ILE A 46 4.21 -2.42 -6.73
N GLY A 47 5.54 -2.32 -6.72
CA GLY A 47 6.28 -1.71 -5.61
C GLY A 47 6.28 -2.65 -4.40
N CYS A 48 6.46 -3.95 -4.62
CA CYS A 48 6.33 -4.98 -3.59
C CYS A 48 7.40 -4.88 -2.49
N GLY A 49 8.47 -4.13 -2.72
CA GLY A 49 9.57 -3.98 -1.77
C GLY A 49 10.10 -5.33 -1.28
N ALA A 50 10.22 -5.48 0.03
CA ALA A 50 10.62 -6.72 0.69
C ALA A 50 9.46 -7.71 0.93
N ALA A 51 8.34 -7.57 0.24
CA ALA A 51 7.15 -8.41 0.30
C ALA A 51 6.34 -8.33 1.61
N ASN A 52 6.36 -7.19 2.29
CA ASN A 52 5.66 -7.04 3.56
C ASN A 52 4.13 -7.18 3.43
N MET A 53 3.53 -6.55 2.41
CA MET A 53 2.10 -6.70 2.13
C MET A 53 1.75 -8.00 1.41
N THR A 54 2.68 -8.56 0.66
CA THR A 54 2.48 -9.79 -0.11
C THR A 54 2.02 -10.96 0.74
N HIS A 55 2.56 -11.07 1.97
CA HIS A 55 2.14 -12.09 2.94
C HIS A 55 0.63 -12.06 3.17
N HIS A 56 0.07 -10.88 3.35
CA HIS A 56 -1.35 -10.69 3.58
C HIS A 56 -2.19 -10.88 2.30
N LEU A 57 -1.69 -10.44 1.14
CA LEU A 57 -2.35 -10.62 -0.14
C LEU A 57 -2.46 -12.09 -0.56
N ARG A 58 -1.54 -12.95 -0.13
CA ARG A 58 -1.58 -14.41 -0.38
C ARG A 58 -2.82 -15.09 0.18
N HIS A 59 -3.50 -14.48 1.13
CA HIS A 59 -4.79 -14.98 1.62
C HIS A 59 -5.86 -14.99 0.50
N TYR A 60 -5.71 -14.13 -0.49
CA TYR A 60 -6.68 -13.96 -1.57
C TYR A 60 -6.29 -14.68 -2.88
N GLY A 61 -5.04 -15.07 -3.04
CA GLY A 61 -4.57 -15.76 -4.24
C GLY A 61 -3.06 -15.88 -4.37
N ARG A 62 -2.62 -16.29 -5.55
CA ARG A 62 -1.18 -16.35 -5.90
C ARG A 62 -0.67 -14.94 -6.18
N VAL A 63 0.40 -14.53 -5.50
CA VAL A 63 0.97 -13.18 -5.63
C VAL A 63 2.31 -13.24 -6.36
N SER A 64 2.44 -12.44 -7.40
CA SER A 64 3.72 -12.06 -8.02
C SER A 64 4.03 -10.62 -7.63
N GLY A 65 5.31 -10.26 -7.52
CA GLY A 65 5.75 -8.92 -7.19
C GLY A 65 6.61 -8.29 -8.27
N VAL A 66 6.58 -6.96 -8.38
CA VAL A 66 7.54 -6.18 -9.17
C VAL A 66 8.00 -4.98 -8.37
N ASP A 67 9.30 -4.69 -8.45
CA ASP A 67 9.90 -3.49 -7.85
C ASP A 67 11.07 -3.02 -8.72
N SER A 68 11.33 -1.72 -8.73
CA SER A 68 12.44 -1.11 -9.46
C SER A 68 13.76 -1.17 -8.70
N ASN A 69 13.71 -1.42 -7.39
CA ASN A 69 14.88 -1.52 -6.53
C ASN A 69 15.28 -3.01 -6.33
N PRO A 70 16.49 -3.41 -6.79
CA PRO A 70 16.92 -4.80 -6.67
C PRO A 70 17.20 -5.26 -5.23
N ARG A 71 17.51 -4.33 -4.30
CA ARG A 71 17.85 -4.69 -2.92
C ARG A 71 16.68 -5.33 -2.16
N PRO A 72 15.48 -4.66 -2.04
CA PRO A 72 14.35 -5.28 -1.37
C PRO A 72 13.83 -6.52 -2.09
N LEU A 73 13.99 -6.60 -3.41
CA LEU A 73 13.61 -7.78 -4.17
C LEU A 73 14.37 -9.05 -3.77
N GLN A 74 15.63 -8.92 -3.36
CA GLN A 74 16.36 -10.06 -2.84
C GLN A 74 15.67 -10.62 -1.59
N VAL A 75 15.33 -9.75 -0.64
CA VAL A 75 14.61 -10.14 0.57
C VAL A 75 13.24 -10.74 0.24
N ALA A 76 12.51 -10.13 -0.72
CA ALA A 76 11.24 -10.67 -1.18
C ALA A 76 11.34 -12.10 -1.72
N ARG A 77 12.38 -12.36 -2.51
CA ARG A 77 12.66 -13.69 -3.06
C ARG A 77 13.05 -14.72 -1.98
N GLU A 78 13.84 -14.30 -1.00
CA GLU A 78 14.20 -15.12 0.17
C GLU A 78 12.96 -15.46 1.01
N ARG A 79 11.98 -14.56 1.06
CA ARG A 79 10.65 -14.79 1.66
C ARG A 79 9.71 -15.61 0.77
N GLY A 80 10.19 -16.11 -0.37
CA GLY A 80 9.43 -16.98 -1.27
C GLY A 80 8.41 -16.25 -2.16
N LEU A 81 8.58 -14.93 -2.40
CA LEU A 81 7.81 -14.22 -3.40
C LEU A 81 8.42 -14.46 -4.79
N ASP A 82 7.57 -14.71 -5.77
CA ASP A 82 7.94 -14.63 -7.19
C ASP A 82 7.99 -13.13 -7.56
N ALA A 83 9.19 -12.54 -7.41
CA ALA A 83 9.41 -11.11 -7.58
C ALA A 83 10.41 -10.84 -8.70
N VAL A 84 10.06 -9.92 -9.59
CA VAL A 84 10.85 -9.51 -10.74
C VAL A 84 11.29 -8.06 -10.64
N LEU A 85 12.46 -7.74 -11.19
CA LEU A 85 12.93 -6.37 -11.33
C LEU A 85 12.22 -5.72 -12.52
N GLY A 86 11.60 -4.56 -12.31
CA GLY A 86 10.88 -3.86 -13.37
C GLY A 86 10.34 -2.53 -12.92
N SER A 87 9.95 -1.69 -13.90
CA SER A 87 9.32 -0.41 -13.66
C SER A 87 7.80 -0.56 -13.61
N ALA A 88 7.14 0.22 -12.73
CA ALA A 88 5.69 0.35 -12.73
C ALA A 88 5.14 0.99 -14.02
N GLU A 89 5.98 1.76 -14.74
CA GLU A 89 5.64 2.41 -16.01
C GLU A 89 5.85 1.50 -17.25
N ASP A 90 6.48 0.32 -17.06
CA ASP A 90 6.73 -0.67 -18.13
C ASP A 90 6.84 -2.07 -17.47
N LEU A 91 5.68 -2.67 -17.22
CA LEU A 91 5.58 -3.91 -16.46
C LEU A 91 6.04 -5.12 -17.29
N PRO A 92 6.93 -5.97 -16.77
CA PRO A 92 7.45 -7.15 -17.47
C PRO A 92 6.46 -8.33 -17.46
N PHE A 93 5.20 -8.06 -17.67
CA PHE A 93 4.12 -9.05 -17.69
C PHE A 93 3.25 -8.88 -18.94
N GLY A 94 2.68 -9.99 -19.39
CA GLY A 94 1.76 -9.99 -20.52
C GLY A 94 0.41 -9.32 -20.22
N ASP A 95 -0.35 -9.02 -21.27
CA ASP A 95 -1.68 -8.45 -21.17
C ASP A 95 -2.64 -9.41 -20.47
N SER A 96 -3.56 -8.87 -19.68
CA SER A 96 -4.66 -9.65 -19.06
C SER A 96 -4.17 -10.86 -18.26
N ALA A 97 -3.07 -10.70 -17.51
CA ALA A 97 -2.46 -11.78 -16.73
C ALA A 97 -3.01 -11.88 -15.29
N PHE A 98 -3.56 -10.80 -14.74
CA PHE A 98 -3.92 -10.71 -13.32
C PHE A 98 -5.41 -10.38 -13.09
N ASP A 99 -5.94 -10.88 -11.97
CA ASP A 99 -7.30 -10.61 -11.51
C ASP A 99 -7.35 -9.41 -10.54
N LEU A 100 -6.23 -9.20 -9.82
CA LEU A 100 -6.03 -8.05 -8.93
C LEU A 100 -4.63 -7.48 -9.14
N VAL A 101 -4.55 -6.17 -9.26
CA VAL A 101 -3.29 -5.40 -9.17
C VAL A 101 -3.35 -4.54 -7.91
N ALA A 102 -2.29 -4.54 -7.12
CA ALA A 102 -2.13 -3.72 -5.93
C ALA A 102 -1.03 -2.67 -6.16
N LEU A 103 -1.35 -1.41 -5.91
CA LEU A 103 -0.45 -0.25 -5.85
C LEU A 103 -0.53 0.32 -4.43
N LEU A 104 0.34 -0.14 -3.54
CA LEU A 104 0.25 0.15 -2.12
C LEU A 104 1.36 1.11 -1.69
N ASP A 105 1.03 2.40 -1.68
CA ASP A 105 1.95 3.52 -1.45
C ASP A 105 3.13 3.44 -2.44
N THR A 106 2.79 3.46 -3.74
CA THR A 106 3.74 3.28 -4.85
C THR A 106 3.62 4.41 -5.88
N ILE A 107 2.40 4.74 -6.30
CA ILE A 107 2.16 5.67 -7.43
C ILE A 107 2.59 7.11 -7.10
N GLU A 108 2.63 7.49 -5.84
CA GLU A 108 3.12 8.80 -5.37
C GLU A 108 4.62 9.01 -5.61
N HIS A 109 5.38 7.94 -5.78
CA HIS A 109 6.82 7.99 -6.06
C HIS A 109 7.13 8.16 -7.55
N VAL A 110 6.18 7.84 -8.43
CA VAL A 110 6.40 7.79 -9.87
C VAL A 110 5.99 9.11 -10.54
N PRO A 111 6.85 9.74 -11.37
CA PRO A 111 6.47 10.95 -12.09
C PRO A 111 5.28 10.75 -13.02
N GLY A 112 5.23 9.63 -13.74
CA GLY A 112 4.24 9.29 -14.77
C GLY A 112 3.06 8.48 -14.29
N GLU A 113 2.25 8.97 -13.34
CA GLU A 113 1.12 8.24 -12.76
C GLU A 113 0.13 7.68 -13.79
N SER A 114 -0.15 8.41 -14.86
CA SER A 114 -1.04 7.96 -15.93
C SER A 114 -0.47 6.76 -16.69
N ARG A 115 0.86 6.69 -16.86
CA ARG A 115 1.51 5.56 -17.51
C ARG A 115 1.46 4.31 -16.63
N VAL A 116 1.68 4.47 -15.32
CA VAL A 116 1.50 3.38 -14.34
C VAL A 116 0.09 2.81 -14.43
N LEU A 117 -0.94 3.66 -14.45
CA LEU A 117 -2.33 3.21 -14.52
C LEU A 117 -2.65 2.55 -15.88
N THR A 118 -2.04 3.02 -16.97
CA THR A 118 -2.15 2.37 -18.29
C THR A 118 -1.59 0.94 -18.23
N GLU A 119 -0.42 0.76 -17.63
CA GLU A 119 0.18 -0.57 -17.45
C GLU A 119 -0.65 -1.46 -16.51
N CYS A 120 -1.15 -0.91 -15.39
CA CYS A 120 -2.09 -1.65 -14.53
C CYS A 120 -3.32 -2.13 -15.31
N ARG A 121 -3.88 -1.27 -16.17
CA ARG A 121 -5.02 -1.62 -17.02
C ARG A 121 -4.66 -2.69 -18.04
N ARG A 122 -3.47 -2.62 -18.65
CA ARG A 122 -2.99 -3.61 -19.64
C ARG A 122 -2.89 -5.00 -19.03
N VAL A 123 -2.23 -5.12 -17.87
CA VAL A 123 -1.95 -6.42 -17.23
C VAL A 123 -3.16 -7.02 -16.52
N LEU A 124 -4.17 -6.22 -16.14
CA LEU A 124 -5.41 -6.72 -15.55
C LEU A 124 -6.29 -7.41 -16.60
N ARG A 125 -6.95 -8.49 -16.22
CA ARG A 125 -8.03 -9.11 -17.02
C ARG A 125 -9.23 -8.17 -17.14
N PRO A 126 -10.08 -8.31 -18.17
CA PRO A 126 -11.37 -7.60 -18.20
C PRO A 126 -12.15 -7.86 -16.91
N GLY A 127 -12.67 -6.79 -16.28
CA GLY A 127 -13.33 -6.87 -14.97
C GLY A 127 -12.40 -7.09 -13.76
N GLY A 128 -11.11 -7.27 -13.98
CA GLY A 128 -10.09 -7.32 -12.93
C GLY A 128 -10.06 -6.03 -12.10
N LYS A 129 -9.49 -6.08 -10.92
CA LYS A 129 -9.56 -4.99 -9.95
C LYS A 129 -8.19 -4.37 -9.68
N LEU A 130 -8.19 -3.08 -9.47
CA LEU A 130 -7.03 -2.29 -9.03
C LEU A 130 -7.30 -1.79 -7.61
N LEU A 131 -6.42 -2.17 -6.69
CA LEU A 131 -6.37 -1.66 -5.32
C LEU A 131 -5.25 -0.63 -5.21
N VAL A 132 -5.57 0.55 -4.69
CA VAL A 132 -4.60 1.65 -4.54
C VAL A 132 -4.65 2.17 -3.12
N THR A 133 -3.47 2.37 -2.50
CA THR A 133 -3.32 3.24 -1.32
C THR A 133 -2.32 4.34 -1.64
N VAL A 134 -2.60 5.54 -1.15
CA VAL A 134 -1.74 6.73 -1.34
C VAL A 134 -1.83 7.66 -0.14
N PRO A 135 -0.81 8.48 0.14
CA PRO A 135 -0.87 9.49 1.19
C PRO A 135 -1.91 10.57 0.86
N ALA A 136 -2.66 10.98 1.89
CA ALA A 136 -3.72 11.97 1.74
C ALA A 136 -3.23 13.41 1.94
N TYR A 137 -3.89 14.34 1.23
CA TYR A 137 -3.82 15.79 1.37
C TYR A 137 -2.43 16.42 1.27
N GLN A 138 -2.23 17.27 0.27
CA GLN A 138 -0.99 18.01 0.06
C GLN A 138 -0.63 18.90 1.27
N PHE A 139 -1.60 19.38 2.03
CA PHE A 139 -1.32 20.18 3.23
C PHE A 139 -0.69 19.36 4.38
N LEU A 140 -0.73 18.03 4.34
CA LEU A 140 -0.03 17.16 5.28
C LEU A 140 1.42 16.84 4.86
N TRP A 141 1.90 17.49 3.80
CA TRP A 141 3.30 17.32 3.35
C TRP A 141 4.27 17.61 4.49
N SER A 142 5.19 16.71 4.71
CA SER A 142 6.15 16.74 5.81
C SER A 142 7.54 16.30 5.35
N HIS A 143 8.50 16.34 6.25
CA HIS A 143 9.85 15.86 5.99
C HIS A 143 9.87 14.37 5.57
N ASN A 144 8.95 13.56 6.09
CA ASN A 144 8.83 12.15 5.70
C ASN A 144 8.52 11.98 4.20
N ASP A 145 7.77 12.90 3.59
CA ASP A 145 7.52 12.84 2.15
C ASP A 145 8.80 13.08 1.34
N VAL A 146 9.66 13.99 1.83
CA VAL A 146 10.93 14.31 1.20
C VAL A 146 11.89 13.11 1.31
N ILE A 147 12.02 12.50 2.50
CA ILE A 147 12.86 11.32 2.72
C ILE A 147 12.40 10.16 1.84
N ASN A 148 11.08 9.92 1.79
CA ASN A 148 10.50 8.86 0.96
C ASN A 148 10.43 9.23 -0.53
N MET A 149 10.95 10.38 -0.95
CA MET A 149 10.95 10.85 -2.35
C MET A 149 9.56 10.88 -2.98
N HIS A 150 8.53 11.20 -2.18
CA HIS A 150 7.18 11.39 -2.71
C HIS A 150 7.16 12.56 -3.72
N GLN A 151 6.36 12.44 -4.76
CA GLN A 151 6.14 13.50 -5.74
C GLN A 151 4.86 14.30 -5.42
N ARG A 152 3.89 13.64 -4.76
CA ARG A 152 2.57 14.20 -4.51
C ARG A 152 1.80 13.46 -3.42
N ARG A 153 0.73 14.11 -2.97
CA ARG A 153 -0.31 13.53 -2.12
C ARG A 153 -1.68 13.72 -2.78
N TYR A 154 -2.65 12.92 -2.39
CA TYR A 154 -3.93 12.82 -3.08
C TYR A 154 -5.11 13.24 -2.19
N THR A 155 -6.24 13.55 -2.83
CA THR A 155 -7.55 13.57 -2.19
C THR A 155 -8.38 12.41 -2.73
N ALA A 156 -9.38 11.95 -1.97
CA ALA A 156 -10.28 10.89 -2.45
C ALA A 156 -10.98 11.27 -3.77
N ARG A 157 -11.33 12.56 -3.93
CA ARG A 157 -11.92 13.08 -5.18
C ARG A 157 -10.90 13.06 -6.33
N GLY A 158 -9.67 13.52 -6.09
CA GLY A 158 -8.61 13.53 -7.11
C GLY A 158 -8.25 12.12 -7.57
N LEU A 159 -8.03 11.19 -6.63
CA LEU A 159 -7.74 9.79 -6.97
C LEU A 159 -8.91 9.14 -7.74
N ARG A 160 -10.15 9.40 -7.35
CA ARG A 160 -11.33 8.92 -8.08
C ARG A 160 -11.37 9.41 -9.52
N ALA A 161 -11.08 10.69 -9.76
CA ALA A 161 -11.04 11.29 -11.10
C ALA A 161 -9.91 10.66 -11.93
N LEU A 162 -8.70 10.59 -11.38
CA LEU A 162 -7.53 9.99 -12.03
C LEU A 162 -7.80 8.54 -12.47
N LEU A 163 -8.39 7.73 -11.59
CA LEU A 163 -8.75 6.35 -11.92
C LEU A 163 -9.79 6.29 -13.05
N ALA A 164 -10.82 7.14 -13.01
CA ALA A 164 -11.85 7.19 -14.04
C ALA A 164 -11.29 7.59 -15.41
N GLU A 165 -10.44 8.62 -15.45
CA GLU A 165 -9.75 9.10 -16.65
C GLU A 165 -8.78 8.05 -17.22
N SER A 166 -8.25 7.16 -16.37
CA SER A 166 -7.37 6.06 -16.77
C SER A 166 -8.10 4.78 -17.19
N GLY A 167 -9.43 4.82 -17.38
CA GLY A 167 -10.22 3.68 -17.86
C GLY A 167 -10.59 2.67 -16.78
N PHE A 168 -10.62 3.10 -15.52
CA PHE A 168 -11.14 2.31 -14.42
C PHE A 168 -12.51 2.84 -13.96
N ARG A 169 -13.35 1.95 -13.46
CA ARG A 169 -14.58 2.30 -12.76
C ARG A 169 -14.35 2.22 -11.26
N PRO A 170 -14.23 3.36 -10.54
CA PRO A 170 -14.05 3.34 -9.09
C PRO A 170 -15.25 2.67 -8.43
N LEU A 171 -15.03 1.54 -7.76
CA LEU A 171 -16.05 0.82 -6.99
C LEU A 171 -16.23 1.46 -5.63
N ARG A 172 -15.11 1.83 -5.00
CA ARG A 172 -15.11 2.47 -3.72
C ARG A 172 -13.83 3.29 -3.52
N VAL A 173 -13.98 4.46 -2.92
CA VAL A 173 -12.88 5.31 -2.46
C VAL A 173 -13.20 5.77 -1.04
N SER A 174 -12.23 5.68 -0.14
CA SER A 174 -12.36 6.07 1.26
C SER A 174 -11.05 6.66 1.75
N TYR A 175 -11.11 7.41 2.83
CA TYR A 175 -9.92 7.68 3.62
C TYR A 175 -9.68 6.54 4.61
N ALA A 176 -8.45 6.43 5.09
CA ALA A 176 -8.00 5.55 6.17
C ALA A 176 -7.19 6.34 7.20
N HIS A 177 -7.01 5.76 8.38
CA HIS A 177 -6.42 6.42 9.55
C HIS A 177 -7.26 7.63 10.02
N PHE A 178 -8.57 7.45 10.01
CA PHE A 178 -9.57 8.47 10.33
C PHE A 178 -9.44 8.99 11.76
N PHE A 179 -9.35 8.09 12.74
CA PHE A 179 -9.35 8.49 14.16
C PHE A 179 -8.07 9.18 14.58
N ILE A 180 -6.94 8.87 13.95
CA ILE A 180 -5.66 9.52 14.26
C ILE A 180 -5.44 10.81 13.47
N PHE A 181 -6.26 11.07 12.44
CA PHE A 181 -6.11 12.22 11.55
C PHE A 181 -6.08 13.57 12.29
N PRO A 182 -6.97 13.88 13.27
CA PRO A 182 -6.92 15.16 13.98
C PRO A 182 -5.59 15.35 14.72
N ALA A 183 -5.08 14.28 15.36
CA ALA A 183 -3.80 14.33 16.05
C ALA A 183 -2.63 14.53 15.08
N ALA A 184 -2.66 13.84 13.93
CA ALA A 184 -1.65 14.00 12.88
C ALA A 184 -1.64 15.43 12.32
N VAL A 185 -2.81 16.00 12.03
CA VAL A 185 -2.94 17.40 11.58
C VAL A 185 -2.38 18.36 12.63
N ALA A 186 -2.78 18.22 13.90
CA ALA A 186 -2.29 19.06 14.97
C ALA A 186 -0.77 18.99 15.11
N LEU A 187 -0.20 17.79 15.05
CA LEU A 187 1.25 17.57 15.15
C LEU A 187 2.00 18.24 13.99
N ILE A 188 1.52 18.08 12.76
CA ILE A 188 2.14 18.69 11.57
C ILE A 188 2.05 20.23 11.66
N LEU A 189 0.90 20.77 12.05
CA LEU A 189 0.73 22.22 12.18
C LEU A 189 1.60 22.82 13.28
N LEU A 190 1.73 22.13 14.42
CA LEU A 190 2.59 22.57 15.52
C LEU A 190 4.09 22.51 15.18
N ARG A 191 4.49 21.61 14.26
CA ARG A 191 5.88 21.49 13.80
C ARG A 191 6.22 22.45 12.66
N ARG A 192 5.23 23.01 11.96
CA ARG A 192 5.46 24.04 10.94
C ARG A 192 6.10 25.26 11.58
N GLY A 193 7.36 25.55 11.18
CA GLY A 193 8.11 26.72 11.68
C GLY A 193 9.10 26.41 12.81
N ARG A 194 9.17 25.17 13.29
CA ARG A 194 10.33 24.71 14.07
C ARG A 194 11.28 24.00 13.09
N SER A 195 12.59 24.28 13.23
CA SER A 195 13.61 23.39 12.62
C SER A 195 13.29 22.01 13.15
N GLU A 196 12.82 21.13 12.27
CA GLU A 196 12.49 19.77 12.71
C GLU A 196 13.75 19.20 13.33
N PRO A 197 13.70 18.72 14.60
CA PRO A 197 14.73 17.80 15.04
C PRO A 197 14.71 16.68 13.99
N GLU A 198 15.87 16.22 13.52
CA GLU A 198 15.96 14.99 12.78
C GLU A 198 15.13 13.95 13.54
N LEU A 199 13.89 13.77 13.10
CA LEU A 199 13.19 12.53 13.39
C LEU A 199 14.14 11.52 12.81
N ALA A 200 14.72 10.70 13.69
CA ALA A 200 15.76 9.76 13.34
C ALA A 200 15.43 9.21 11.98
N SER A 201 16.24 9.53 11.00
CA SER A 201 16.07 8.98 9.67
C SER A 201 15.90 7.49 9.91
N PRO A 202 14.86 6.82 9.38
CA PRO A 202 14.83 5.39 9.50
C PRO A 202 16.23 4.96 9.05
N HIS A 203 17.02 4.42 9.97
CA HIS A 203 18.32 3.87 9.61
C HIS A 203 17.97 2.72 8.68
N PHE A 204 18.07 2.98 7.38
CA PHE A 204 18.15 1.90 6.42
C PHE A 204 19.45 1.20 6.74
N ASP A 205 19.38 0.09 7.42
CA ASP A 205 20.46 -0.86 7.39
C ASP A 205 20.57 -1.32 5.94
N ASP A 206 21.54 -0.75 5.24
CA ASP A 206 21.79 -1.03 3.83
C ASP A 206 22.02 -2.53 3.57
N ASP A 207 22.44 -3.29 4.60
CA ASP A 207 22.72 -4.72 4.49
C ASP A 207 21.49 -5.59 4.81
N ALA A 208 20.57 -5.14 5.67
CA ALA A 208 19.40 -5.93 6.09
C ALA A 208 18.08 -5.50 5.45
N TYR A 209 18.03 -4.33 4.78
CA TYR A 209 16.81 -3.72 4.22
C TYR A 209 15.58 -3.85 5.17
N GLN A 210 15.81 -3.59 6.44
CA GLN A 210 14.75 -3.52 7.43
C GLN A 210 14.48 -2.04 7.70
N VAL A 211 13.23 -1.64 7.57
CA VAL A 211 12.79 -0.35 8.08
C VAL A 211 12.80 -0.46 9.61
N GLU A 212 13.87 -0.01 10.25
CA GLU A 212 13.90 0.16 11.69
C GLU A 212 12.97 1.31 12.04
N MET A 213 11.73 0.98 12.36
CA MET A 213 10.84 1.92 13.03
C MET A 213 11.10 1.84 14.53
N GLU A 214 11.27 3.01 15.16
CA GLU A 214 11.33 3.06 16.62
C GLU A 214 10.11 2.32 17.20
N PRO A 215 10.33 1.30 18.03
CA PRO A 215 9.24 0.51 18.57
C PRO A 215 8.35 1.41 19.42
N ALA A 216 7.08 1.53 19.04
CA ALA A 216 6.12 2.21 19.87
C ALA A 216 5.97 1.48 21.21
N SER A 217 5.79 2.23 22.32
CA SER A 217 5.62 1.60 23.62
C SER A 217 4.46 0.57 23.58
N PRO A 218 4.50 -0.50 24.38
CA PRO A 218 3.47 -1.53 24.39
C PRO A 218 2.05 -0.98 24.62
N LEU A 219 1.93 0.09 25.42
CA LEU A 219 0.67 0.77 25.66
C LEU A 219 0.16 1.48 24.41
N VAL A 220 1.02 2.23 23.73
CA VAL A 220 0.69 2.93 22.47
C VAL A 220 0.29 1.91 21.40
N ASN A 221 1.05 0.83 21.22
CA ASN A 221 0.71 -0.23 20.28
C ASN A 221 -0.65 -0.86 20.58
N ARG A 222 -0.98 -1.10 21.85
CA ARG A 222 -2.26 -1.69 22.24
C ARG A 222 -3.42 -0.75 21.97
N VAL A 223 -3.31 0.51 22.38
CA VAL A 223 -4.38 1.52 22.23
C VAL A 223 -4.61 1.85 20.76
N LEU A 224 -3.57 2.25 20.03
CA LEU A 224 -3.70 2.63 18.62
C LEU A 224 -4.02 1.43 17.73
N GLY A 225 -3.47 0.25 18.05
CA GLY A 225 -3.87 -1.00 17.40
C GLY A 225 -5.34 -1.36 17.64
N GLY A 226 -5.90 -1.05 18.81
CA GLY A 226 -7.33 -1.17 19.12
C GLY A 226 -8.18 -0.22 18.29
N VAL A 227 -7.78 1.05 18.20
CA VAL A 227 -8.40 2.07 17.33
C VAL A 227 -8.42 1.59 15.87
N GLY A 228 -7.30 1.06 15.38
CA GLY A 228 -7.21 0.53 14.03
C GLY A 228 -8.13 -0.66 13.75
N LYS A 229 -8.40 -1.51 14.75
CA LYS A 229 -9.40 -2.59 14.62
C LYS A 229 -10.81 -2.05 14.45
N VAL A 230 -11.19 -1.04 15.23
CA VAL A 230 -12.49 -0.37 15.12
C VAL A 230 -12.63 0.29 13.75
N GLU A 231 -11.60 0.99 13.30
CA GLU A 231 -11.60 1.62 11.98
C GLU A 231 -11.75 0.60 10.85
N ALA A 232 -11.01 -0.51 10.89
CA ALA A 232 -11.13 -1.57 9.89
C ALA A 232 -12.54 -2.18 9.86
N ALA A 233 -13.19 -2.35 11.03
CA ALA A 233 -14.57 -2.81 11.10
C ALA A 233 -15.54 -1.80 10.45
N LEU A 234 -15.35 -0.50 10.67
CA LEU A 234 -16.14 0.55 10.01
C LEU A 234 -15.89 0.57 8.49
N LEU A 235 -14.61 0.46 8.08
CA LEU A 235 -14.22 0.45 6.67
C LEU A 235 -14.84 -0.71 5.87
N ARG A 236 -15.25 -1.80 6.48
CA ARG A 236 -15.99 -2.86 5.79
C ARG A 236 -17.36 -2.39 5.28
N HIS A 237 -17.97 -1.40 5.92
CA HIS A 237 -19.34 -1.00 5.66
C HIS A 237 -19.47 0.42 5.10
N VAL A 238 -18.67 1.36 5.58
CA VAL A 238 -18.78 2.78 5.24
C VAL A 238 -17.47 3.36 4.72
N SER A 239 -17.55 4.36 3.85
CA SER A 239 -16.40 5.17 3.46
C SER A 239 -16.21 6.29 4.46
N LEU A 240 -14.96 6.48 4.92
CA LEU A 240 -14.61 7.50 5.89
C LEU A 240 -14.34 8.84 5.18
N PRO A 241 -14.74 9.97 5.77
CA PRO A 241 -14.73 11.27 5.10
C PRO A 241 -13.37 11.99 5.12
N TRP A 242 -12.45 11.59 5.99
CA TRP A 242 -11.07 12.09 6.10
C TRP A 242 -10.14 11.05 6.69
N GLY A 243 -8.83 11.28 6.59
CA GLY A 243 -7.79 10.39 7.10
C GLY A 243 -6.42 10.77 6.54
N THR A 244 -5.36 10.15 7.00
CA THR A 244 -4.00 10.43 6.52
C THR A 244 -3.62 9.71 5.24
N SER A 245 -4.42 8.72 4.83
CA SER A 245 -4.25 7.97 3.58
C SER A 245 -5.58 7.89 2.82
N VAL A 246 -5.51 7.71 1.51
CA VAL A 246 -6.66 7.36 0.66
C VAL A 246 -6.51 5.93 0.21
N ILE A 247 -7.59 5.17 0.28
CA ILE A 247 -7.69 3.81 -0.23
C ILE A 247 -8.79 3.74 -1.29
N ALA A 248 -8.50 3.12 -2.42
CA ALA A 248 -9.43 2.95 -3.52
C ALA A 248 -9.41 1.54 -4.07
N LEU A 249 -10.58 1.04 -4.44
CA LEU A 249 -10.75 -0.14 -5.26
C LEU A 249 -11.52 0.24 -6.52
N ALA A 250 -10.99 -0.14 -7.67
CA ALA A 250 -11.60 0.15 -8.97
C ALA A 250 -11.60 -1.11 -9.84
N ALA A 251 -12.53 -1.21 -10.77
CA ALA A 251 -12.57 -2.28 -11.75
C ALA A 251 -12.07 -1.77 -13.11
N ARG A 252 -11.29 -2.59 -13.84
CA ARG A 252 -10.95 -2.33 -15.23
C ARG A 252 -12.24 -2.26 -16.05
N GLN A 253 -12.41 -1.17 -16.80
CA GLN A 253 -13.47 -1.05 -17.82
C GLN A 253 -13.07 -1.81 -19.08
N GLU A 254 -14.04 -2.32 -19.79
CA GLU A 254 -13.86 -3.01 -21.09
C GLU A 254 -13.24 -2.11 -22.15
#